data_210024f9887ad0bbfece3aa6652d4b96
#
_entry.id   210024f9887ad0bbfece3aa6652d4b96
#
_cell.length_a   1.000
_cell.length_b   1.000
_cell.length_c   1.000
_cell.angle_alpha   90.00
_cell.angle_beta   90.00
_cell.angle_gamma   90.00
#
_symmetry.space_group_name_H-M   'P 1'
#
loop_
_entity.id
_entity.type
_entity.pdbx_description
1 polymer ?
#
loop_
_entity_poly.entity_id
_entity_poly.type
_entity_poly.pdbx_seq_one_letter_code
_entity_poly.pdbx_strand_id
1 'polypeptide(L)'
;MERKEFKWPQPLAGNKPRIWYGGDYNPDQWPEEVWDEDVALMQQAGINLVSVAIFSWAKLEPEEGVYDFDWLDRVIDKLGKAGIAVDLASGTASPPMWMTQAHPEILWVDYRGDVCQPGARQHWRATSPVFLDYALNLCRKMAEHYKD
;
A
#
# COMPACT_ATOMS: atom_id res chain seq x y z
N MET A 1 -2.56 19.29 -37.94
CA MET A 1 -2.18 18.83 -36.60
C MET A 1 -2.89 17.48 -36.43
N GLU A 2 -2.17 16.37 -36.72
CA GLU A 2 -2.74 15.02 -36.58
C GLU A 2 -3.00 14.76 -35.09
N ARG A 3 -4.24 14.41 -34.74
CA ARG A 3 -4.55 13.91 -33.40
C ARG A 3 -3.83 12.57 -33.22
N LYS A 4 -2.85 12.53 -32.32
CA LYS A 4 -2.29 11.25 -31.86
C LYS A 4 -3.42 10.40 -31.30
N GLU A 5 -3.66 9.25 -31.90
CA GLU A 5 -4.64 8.30 -31.42
C GLU A 5 -4.22 7.85 -30.03
N PHE A 6 -5.05 8.15 -29.02
CA PHE A 6 -4.80 7.74 -27.65
C PHE A 6 -5.09 6.25 -27.52
N LYS A 7 -4.04 5.45 -27.35
CA LYS A 7 -4.19 4.02 -27.07
C LYS A 7 -4.40 3.83 -25.57
N TRP A 8 -5.58 3.38 -25.20
CA TRP A 8 -5.84 2.99 -23.83
C TRP A 8 -4.86 1.89 -23.39
N PRO A 9 -4.35 1.95 -22.14
CA PRO A 9 -3.55 0.86 -21.57
C PRO A 9 -4.30 -0.46 -21.71
N GLN A 10 -3.58 -1.53 -22.01
CA GLN A 10 -4.19 -2.86 -22.03
C GLN A 10 -4.74 -3.20 -20.64
N PRO A 11 -5.89 -3.90 -20.55
CA PRO A 11 -6.43 -4.30 -19.26
C PRO A 11 -5.42 -5.14 -18.48
N LEU A 12 -5.20 -4.81 -17.21
CA LEU A 12 -4.28 -5.55 -16.33
C LEU A 12 -4.73 -6.99 -16.08
N ALA A 13 -6.03 -7.26 -16.19
CA ALA A 13 -6.57 -8.61 -16.04
C ALA A 13 -7.69 -8.87 -17.07
N GLY A 14 -7.47 -9.85 -17.91
CA GLY A 14 -8.45 -10.33 -18.91
C GLY A 14 -8.61 -9.43 -20.14
N ASN A 15 -9.09 -9.99 -21.22
CA ASN A 15 -9.12 -9.37 -22.56
C ASN A 15 -10.30 -8.42 -22.81
N LYS A 16 -11.03 -7.99 -21.76
CA LYS A 16 -12.19 -7.10 -21.95
C LYS A 16 -11.92 -5.75 -21.29
N PRO A 17 -12.05 -4.63 -22.04
CA PRO A 17 -12.07 -3.31 -21.47
C PRO A 17 -13.19 -3.21 -20.43
N ARG A 18 -12.86 -2.71 -19.23
CA ARG A 18 -13.84 -2.49 -18.18
C ARG A 18 -13.47 -1.25 -17.38
N ILE A 19 -14.46 -0.67 -16.73
CA ILE A 19 -14.24 0.38 -15.75
C ILE A 19 -13.68 -0.29 -14.50
N TRP A 20 -12.56 0.23 -14.01
CA TRP A 20 -12.02 -0.16 -12.70
C TRP A 20 -12.88 0.48 -11.61
N TYR A 21 -13.37 -0.37 -10.71
CA TYR A 21 -14.26 0.04 -9.64
C TYR A 21 -13.86 -0.64 -8.34
N GLY A 22 -13.63 0.17 -7.29
CA GLY A 22 -13.23 -0.30 -5.98
C GLY A 22 -12.73 0.83 -5.10
N GLY A 23 -11.93 0.50 -4.11
CA GLY A 23 -11.40 1.45 -3.12
C GLY A 23 -10.25 0.85 -2.33
N ASP A 24 -9.91 1.49 -1.22
CA ASP A 24 -8.90 1.00 -0.30
C ASP A 24 -9.41 -0.22 0.46
N TYR A 25 -8.56 -1.23 0.59
CA TYR A 25 -8.79 -2.41 1.39
C TYR A 25 -7.62 -2.61 2.37
N ASN A 26 -7.92 -2.65 3.66
CA ASN A 26 -6.94 -2.75 4.72
C ASN A 26 -7.13 -4.05 5.52
N PRO A 27 -6.87 -5.23 4.92
CA PRO A 27 -7.05 -6.54 5.54
C PRO A 27 -6.17 -6.77 6.75
N ASP A 28 -5.05 -6.04 6.84
CA ASP A 28 -4.12 -6.06 7.97
C ASP A 28 -4.73 -5.58 9.30
N GLN A 29 -5.87 -4.90 9.26
CA GLN A 29 -6.60 -4.41 10.43
C GLN A 29 -7.61 -5.43 10.98
N TRP A 30 -7.82 -6.56 10.28
CA TRP A 30 -8.82 -7.56 10.62
C TRP A 30 -8.20 -8.95 10.75
N PRO A 31 -8.81 -9.86 11.52
CA PRO A 31 -8.42 -11.26 11.53
C PRO A 31 -8.58 -11.90 10.13
N GLU A 32 -7.72 -12.85 9.80
CA GLU A 32 -7.68 -13.47 8.47
C GLU A 32 -9.00 -14.20 8.11
N GLU A 33 -9.74 -14.66 9.11
CA GLU A 33 -11.04 -15.33 8.95
C GLU A 33 -12.10 -14.41 8.31
N VAL A 34 -11.95 -13.10 8.42
CA VAL A 34 -12.87 -12.10 7.85
C VAL A 34 -12.65 -11.91 6.34
N TRP A 35 -11.46 -12.17 5.84
CA TRP A 35 -11.10 -11.86 4.46
C TRP A 35 -11.94 -12.60 3.41
N ASP A 36 -12.41 -13.81 3.72
CA ASP A 36 -13.28 -14.58 2.81
C ASP A 36 -14.65 -13.92 2.64
N GLU A 37 -15.21 -13.41 3.74
CA GLU A 37 -16.46 -12.65 3.71
C GLU A 37 -16.29 -11.32 2.98
N ASP A 38 -15.20 -10.58 3.25
CA ASP A 38 -14.88 -9.32 2.58
C ASP A 38 -14.81 -9.51 1.06
N VAL A 39 -14.08 -10.52 0.60
CA VAL A 39 -13.93 -10.82 -0.84
C VAL A 39 -15.28 -11.19 -1.47
N ALA A 40 -16.11 -11.98 -0.76
CA ALA A 40 -17.45 -12.32 -1.25
C ALA A 40 -18.33 -11.09 -1.37
N LEU A 41 -18.29 -10.17 -0.42
CA LEU A 41 -19.02 -8.88 -0.47
C LEU A 41 -18.50 -7.98 -1.60
N MET A 42 -17.18 -7.92 -1.81
CA MET A 42 -16.58 -7.19 -2.93
C MET A 42 -17.10 -7.73 -4.29
N GLN A 43 -17.16 -9.05 -4.45
CA GLN A 43 -17.70 -9.66 -5.67
C GLN A 43 -19.19 -9.33 -5.88
N GLN A 44 -20.00 -9.37 -4.81
CA GLN A 44 -21.41 -8.99 -4.85
C GLN A 44 -21.61 -7.53 -5.23
N ALA A 45 -20.72 -6.64 -4.74
CA ALA A 45 -20.73 -5.21 -5.07
C ALA A 45 -20.18 -4.90 -6.47
N GLY A 46 -19.64 -5.88 -7.18
CA GLY A 46 -19.02 -5.69 -8.50
C GLY A 46 -17.65 -5.01 -8.45
N ILE A 47 -16.99 -5.02 -7.29
CA ILE A 47 -15.63 -4.51 -7.14
C ILE A 47 -14.66 -5.38 -7.94
N ASN A 48 -13.77 -4.75 -8.69
CA ASN A 48 -12.83 -5.43 -9.57
C ASN A 48 -11.38 -4.92 -9.45
N LEU A 49 -11.15 -3.92 -8.59
CA LEU A 49 -9.83 -3.38 -8.23
C LEU A 49 -9.86 -2.91 -6.78
N VAL A 50 -8.83 -3.20 -6.01
CA VAL A 50 -8.62 -2.63 -4.67
C VAL A 50 -7.19 -2.20 -4.48
N SER A 51 -6.99 -1.09 -3.74
CA SER A 51 -5.67 -0.67 -3.28
C SER A 51 -5.40 -1.31 -1.92
N VAL A 52 -4.25 -1.97 -1.77
CA VAL A 52 -3.87 -2.66 -0.52
C VAL A 52 -2.53 -2.16 0.01
N ALA A 53 -2.27 -2.41 1.29
CA ALA A 53 -1.04 -2.09 2.00
C ALA A 53 -0.72 -0.58 2.15
N ILE A 54 -1.68 0.32 1.97
CA ILE A 54 -1.47 1.78 1.96
C ILE A 54 -0.83 2.28 3.27
N PHE A 55 -1.21 1.70 4.41
CA PHE A 55 -0.74 2.10 5.75
C PHE A 55 0.02 0.98 6.47
N SER A 56 0.41 -0.08 5.76
CA SER A 56 0.85 -1.33 6.37
C SER A 56 2.37 -1.41 6.58
N TRP A 57 3.12 -0.30 6.53
CA TRP A 57 4.59 -0.35 6.67
C TRP A 57 5.03 -1.10 7.91
N ALA A 58 4.41 -0.82 9.07
CA ALA A 58 4.76 -1.50 10.32
C ALA A 58 4.54 -3.02 10.30
N LYS A 59 3.67 -3.52 9.41
CA LYS A 59 3.43 -4.95 9.21
C LYS A 59 4.33 -5.55 8.13
N LEU A 60 4.69 -4.74 7.13
CA LEU A 60 5.64 -5.14 6.08
C LEU A 60 7.09 -5.15 6.57
N GLU A 61 7.42 -4.30 7.54
CA GLU A 61 8.73 -4.17 8.17
C GLU A 61 8.54 -3.97 9.69
N PRO A 62 8.25 -5.05 10.43
CA PRO A 62 7.96 -4.99 11.87
C PRO A 62 9.15 -4.53 12.70
N GLU A 63 10.36 -4.79 12.25
CA GLU A 63 11.62 -4.32 12.82
C GLU A 63 12.52 -3.81 11.68
N GLU A 64 13.46 -2.94 12.00
CA GLU A 64 14.37 -2.36 11.01
C GLU A 64 15.08 -3.45 10.19
N GLY A 65 14.89 -3.43 8.88
CA GLY A 65 15.49 -4.38 7.94
C GLY A 65 14.88 -5.78 7.93
N VAL A 66 13.88 -6.05 8.76
CA VAL A 66 13.15 -7.33 8.80
C VAL A 66 11.84 -7.18 8.04
N TYR A 67 11.71 -7.86 6.90
CA TYR A 67 10.54 -7.76 6.03
C TYR A 67 9.67 -9.00 6.12
N ASP A 68 8.35 -8.81 6.23
CA ASP A 68 7.33 -9.85 6.23
C ASP A 68 6.26 -9.53 5.19
N PHE A 69 6.26 -10.27 4.08
CA PHE A 69 5.27 -10.17 3.01
C PHE A 69 4.27 -11.34 3.00
N ASP A 70 4.41 -12.33 3.86
CA ASP A 70 3.63 -13.57 3.81
C ASP A 70 2.11 -13.32 3.91
N TRP A 71 1.70 -12.40 4.77
CA TRP A 71 0.28 -12.04 4.91
C TRP A 71 -0.24 -11.34 3.66
N LEU A 72 0.57 -10.48 3.05
CA LEU A 72 0.21 -9.73 1.85
C LEU A 72 0.12 -10.65 0.62
N ASP A 73 1.01 -11.62 0.52
CA ASP A 73 0.97 -12.66 -0.52
C ASP A 73 -0.35 -13.43 -0.46
N ARG A 74 -0.80 -13.82 0.74
CA ARG A 74 -2.09 -14.49 0.93
C ARG A 74 -3.28 -13.62 0.52
N VAL A 75 -3.24 -12.33 0.84
CA VAL A 75 -4.28 -11.37 0.43
C VAL A 75 -4.32 -11.22 -1.09
N ILE A 76 -3.16 -10.99 -1.72
CA ILE A 76 -3.04 -10.81 -3.17
C ILE A 76 -3.52 -12.07 -3.90
N ASP A 77 -3.12 -13.25 -3.44
CA ASP A 77 -3.53 -14.53 -4.01
C ASP A 77 -5.06 -14.75 -3.90
N LYS A 78 -5.64 -14.40 -2.74
CA LYS A 78 -7.09 -14.49 -2.50
C LYS A 78 -7.88 -13.55 -3.42
N LEU A 79 -7.46 -12.29 -3.54
CA LEU A 79 -8.06 -11.29 -4.44
C LEU A 79 -7.93 -11.72 -5.90
N GLY A 80 -6.75 -12.19 -6.31
CA GLY A 80 -6.50 -12.68 -7.66
C GLY A 80 -7.38 -13.87 -8.04
N LYS A 81 -7.55 -14.85 -7.14
CA LYS A 81 -8.49 -15.98 -7.33
C LYS A 81 -9.94 -15.55 -7.47
N ALA A 82 -10.32 -14.44 -6.82
CA ALA A 82 -11.65 -13.84 -6.93
C ALA A 82 -11.83 -12.96 -8.18
N GLY A 83 -10.78 -12.76 -8.99
CA GLY A 83 -10.80 -11.91 -10.18
C GLY A 83 -10.77 -10.41 -9.88
N ILE A 84 -10.33 -10.03 -8.69
CA ILE A 84 -10.15 -8.65 -8.24
C ILE A 84 -8.68 -8.27 -8.45
N ALA A 85 -8.44 -7.21 -9.23
CA ALA A 85 -7.09 -6.69 -9.44
C ALA A 85 -6.59 -5.95 -8.19
N VAL A 86 -5.28 -5.92 -8.01
CA VAL A 86 -4.62 -5.25 -6.88
C VAL A 86 -3.82 -4.05 -7.39
N ASP A 87 -4.08 -2.90 -6.78
CA ASP A 87 -3.21 -1.73 -6.80
C ASP A 87 -2.36 -1.77 -5.54
N LEU A 88 -1.10 -2.23 -5.68
CA LEU A 88 -0.21 -2.46 -4.55
C LEU A 88 0.46 -1.16 -4.12
N ALA A 89 0.07 -0.64 -2.96
CA ALA A 89 0.67 0.55 -2.38
C ALA A 89 2.00 0.23 -1.67
N SER A 90 2.88 1.22 -1.63
CA SER A 90 4.20 1.08 -1.00
C SER A 90 4.18 1.09 0.54
N GLY A 91 3.05 1.36 1.17
CA GLY A 91 2.94 1.48 2.64
C GLY A 91 3.58 2.73 3.24
N THR A 92 4.26 3.54 2.44
CA THR A 92 5.10 4.66 2.92
C THR A 92 4.33 5.85 3.51
N ALA A 93 3.00 5.82 3.44
CA ALA A 93 2.16 6.86 4.03
C ALA A 93 2.18 6.86 5.57
N SER A 94 2.57 5.75 6.20
CA SER A 94 2.56 5.60 7.66
C SER A 94 3.84 4.90 8.15
N PRO A 95 4.90 5.65 8.46
CA PRO A 95 6.13 5.08 9.00
C PRO A 95 5.89 4.30 10.29
N PRO A 96 6.61 3.19 10.50
CA PRO A 96 6.48 2.37 11.71
C PRO A 96 7.01 3.10 12.94
N MET A 97 6.52 2.70 14.11
CA MET A 97 6.90 3.33 15.37
C MET A 97 8.38 3.19 15.69
N TRP A 98 9.01 2.07 15.33
CA TRP A 98 10.45 1.87 15.54
C TRP A 98 11.27 2.96 14.81
N MET A 99 10.85 3.37 13.61
CA MET A 99 11.53 4.41 12.83
C MET A 99 11.41 5.78 13.52
N THR A 100 10.23 6.14 14.00
CA THR A 100 10.03 7.43 14.68
C THR A 100 10.72 7.50 16.04
N GLN A 101 10.92 6.35 16.70
CA GLN A 101 11.68 6.25 17.95
C GLN A 101 13.19 6.35 17.70
N ALA A 102 13.70 5.71 16.66
CA ALA A 102 15.12 5.75 16.30
C ALA A 102 15.51 7.09 15.66
N HIS A 103 14.59 7.69 14.91
CA HIS A 103 14.81 8.88 14.08
C HIS A 103 13.73 9.94 14.30
N PRO A 104 13.64 10.55 15.50
CA PRO A 104 12.62 11.56 15.78
C PRO A 104 12.71 12.78 14.86
N GLU A 105 13.85 13.03 14.23
CA GLU A 105 14.04 14.11 13.25
C GLU A 105 13.23 13.92 11.96
N ILE A 106 12.66 12.74 11.71
CA ILE A 106 11.75 12.54 10.58
C ILE A 106 10.38 13.18 10.81
N LEU A 107 10.02 13.49 12.04
CA LEU A 107 8.74 14.12 12.35
C LEU A 107 8.70 15.56 11.84
N TRP A 108 7.57 15.98 11.28
CA TRP A 108 7.44 17.36 10.84
C TRP A 108 7.08 18.27 12.02
N VAL A 109 7.47 19.54 11.88
CA VAL A 109 7.21 20.58 12.87
C VAL A 109 6.24 21.57 12.27
N ASP A 110 5.22 21.95 13.01
CA ASP A 110 4.23 22.92 12.56
C ASP A 110 4.75 24.36 12.63
N TYR A 111 3.93 25.32 12.20
CA TYR A 111 4.27 26.74 12.20
C TYR A 111 4.44 27.36 13.60
N ARG A 112 4.01 26.67 14.65
CA ARG A 112 4.17 27.08 16.06
C ARG A 112 5.44 26.52 16.70
N GLY A 113 6.09 25.57 16.02
CA GLY A 113 7.23 24.84 16.53
C GLY A 113 6.86 23.53 17.22
N ASP A 114 5.60 23.12 17.17
CA ASP A 114 5.14 21.86 17.76
C ASP A 114 5.50 20.68 16.83
N VAL A 115 6.09 19.65 17.44
CA VAL A 115 6.46 18.41 16.72
C VAL A 115 5.19 17.54 16.57
N CYS A 116 4.85 17.18 15.32
CA CYS A 116 3.75 16.28 15.04
C CYS A 116 4.07 14.88 15.59
N GLN A 117 3.20 14.40 16.47
CA GLN A 117 3.38 13.10 17.09
C GLN A 117 2.85 11.97 16.19
N PRO A 118 3.42 10.75 16.25
CA PRO A 118 2.89 9.58 15.60
C PRO A 118 1.43 9.31 15.98
N GLY A 119 0.66 8.69 15.07
CA GLY A 119 -0.76 8.38 15.27
C GLY A 119 -1.70 9.13 14.35
N ALA A 120 -1.21 10.15 13.63
CA ALA A 120 -1.89 10.77 12.51
C ALA A 120 -1.31 10.28 11.18
N ARG A 121 -2.05 10.46 10.08
CA ARG A 121 -1.51 10.24 8.74
C ARG A 121 -0.40 11.27 8.46
N GLN A 122 0.66 10.82 7.78
CA GLN A 122 1.71 11.72 7.30
C GLN A 122 2.37 12.55 8.42
N HIS A 123 2.72 11.91 9.53
CA HIS A 123 3.45 12.56 10.62
C HIS A 123 4.95 12.75 10.32
N TRP A 124 5.39 12.42 9.12
CA TRP A 124 6.78 12.49 8.67
C TRP A 124 7.04 13.69 7.77
N ARG A 125 8.27 14.16 7.78
CA ARG A 125 8.73 15.28 6.95
C ARG A 125 9.18 14.76 5.58
N ALA A 126 8.50 15.19 4.50
CA ALA A 126 8.75 14.75 3.13
C ALA A 126 10.19 15.06 2.64
N THR A 127 10.86 16.04 3.24
CA THR A 127 12.24 16.43 2.90
C THR A 127 13.30 15.75 3.76
N SER A 128 12.91 14.79 4.61
CA SER A 128 13.87 14.03 5.43
C SER A 128 14.63 13.02 4.56
N PRO A 129 15.97 13.11 4.46
CA PRO A 129 16.76 12.10 3.75
C PRO A 129 16.65 10.73 4.42
N VAL A 130 16.58 10.69 5.75
CA VAL A 130 16.43 9.44 6.51
C VAL A 130 15.12 8.74 6.13
N PHE A 131 14.00 9.46 6.15
CA PHE A 131 12.72 8.90 5.72
C PHE A 131 12.78 8.40 4.27
N LEU A 132 13.38 9.18 3.38
CA LEU A 132 13.49 8.81 1.96
C LEU A 132 14.29 7.52 1.77
N ASP A 133 15.40 7.35 2.48
CA ASP A 133 16.25 6.17 2.38
C ASP A 133 15.49 4.91 2.81
N TYR A 134 14.76 4.96 3.94
CA TYR A 134 13.93 3.84 4.40
C TYR A 134 12.76 3.56 3.43
N ALA A 135 12.07 4.59 2.96
CA ALA A 135 10.98 4.45 2.01
C ALA A 135 11.44 3.79 0.70
N LEU A 136 12.60 4.21 0.17
CA LEU A 136 13.20 3.60 -1.02
C LEU A 136 13.62 2.16 -0.79
N ASN A 137 14.11 1.82 0.40
CA ASN A 137 14.45 0.45 0.74
C ASN A 137 13.21 -0.44 0.78
N LEU A 138 12.14 -0.02 1.44
CA LEU A 138 10.88 -0.76 1.44
C LEU A 138 10.37 -0.96 0.00
N CYS A 139 10.28 0.12 -0.79
CA CYS A 139 9.83 0.03 -2.19
C CYS A 139 10.68 -0.93 -3.01
N ARG A 140 12.01 -0.94 -2.82
CA ARG A 140 12.91 -1.86 -3.49
C ARG A 140 12.64 -3.31 -3.10
N LYS A 141 12.46 -3.58 -1.80
CA LYS A 141 12.15 -4.92 -1.29
C LYS A 141 10.81 -5.44 -1.80
N MET A 142 9.79 -4.59 -1.81
CA MET A 142 8.50 -4.94 -2.41
C MET A 142 8.63 -5.20 -3.92
N ALA A 143 9.34 -4.34 -4.64
CA ALA A 143 9.56 -4.53 -6.08
C ALA A 143 10.37 -5.80 -6.39
N GLU A 144 11.36 -6.14 -5.58
CA GLU A 144 12.12 -7.39 -5.70
C GLU A 144 11.24 -8.62 -5.46
N HIS A 145 10.30 -8.55 -4.52
CA HIS A 145 9.40 -9.65 -4.15
C HIS A 145 8.30 -9.86 -5.20
N TYR A 146 7.71 -8.78 -5.74
CA TYR A 146 6.54 -8.82 -6.64
C TYR A 146 6.88 -8.61 -8.13
N LYS A 147 8.11 -8.75 -8.55
CA LYS A 147 8.54 -8.46 -9.94
C LYS A 147 8.14 -9.52 -10.98
N ASP A 148 7.78 -10.75 -10.56
CA ASP A 148 7.49 -11.90 -11.43
C ASP A 148 6.00 -12.25 -11.47
#